data_9e24f30fe79e7e7fff86f02dc430390a
#
_entry.id   9e24f30fe79e7e7fff86f02dc430390a
#
_cell.length_a   1.000
_cell.length_b   1.000
_cell.length_c   1.000
_cell.angle_alpha   90.00
_cell.angle_beta   90.00
_cell.angle_gamma   90.00
#
_symmetry.space_group_name_H-M   'P 1'
#
loop_
_entity.id
_entity.type
_entity.pdbx_description
1 polymer ?
#
loop_
_entity_poly.entity_id
_entity_poly.type
_entity_poly.pdbx_seq_one_letter_code
_entity_poly.pdbx_strand_id
1 'polypeptide(L)'
;MTQYWLGLDCGGSWLKAGLYDREGREAGVQRLPLCALSPQPGWAERDMAELWQCCMAVIRALLTHSGVSGEQIVGIGISAQGKGLFLLDKNDKPLGNAILSSDRRAMEIVRRWQEDGIPEKLYPLTRQTLWTGHPVSLLRWLKEHEPERYAQIGCVMMTHDYLRWCLTGVKGCEESNISESNLYNMSLGEYDPCLTDWLGIAEINHALPPIVGSPEICGEITAQIAVLTGLKAGTPVVGGLFDVVSTALCAGIEDEFTLNAVMGTWAVTSGITRGLRDGEAHPYVYGRYVNDGEFIVHEASPTSSGNLEWFTAQWGEISFDEINQAVASLPKAGGDLFFLPFLYGSNAGLEMTSGFYGMQAIHTRAHLLQAIYEGVVFSHMTHLNRMRERFTDVHTLRVTGGPAHSDVWMQMLADVSGLRIELPQVEETGCFGAALAARVGTGVYRDFSEAQRDLQHPVRTLLPDMTVHQLYQQKYQRYQHLIAALQGFHARIKEHIL
;
A
#
# COMPACT_ATOMS: atom_id res chain seq x y z
N MET A 1 25.65 18.20 -18.32
CA MET A 1 24.24 18.47 -18.02
C MET A 1 23.86 17.65 -16.79
N THR A 2 23.07 18.20 -15.90
CA THR A 2 22.55 17.47 -14.72
C THR A 2 21.66 16.33 -15.19
N GLN A 3 21.83 15.15 -14.62
CA GLN A 3 21.05 13.96 -14.91
C GLN A 3 19.96 13.80 -13.85
N TYR A 4 18.79 13.30 -14.26
CA TYR A 4 17.66 13.07 -13.38
C TYR A 4 17.07 11.68 -13.61
N TRP A 5 16.47 11.14 -12.56
CA TRP A 5 15.67 9.92 -12.56
C TRP A 5 14.22 10.28 -12.32
N LEU A 6 13.35 9.74 -13.14
CA LEU A 6 11.90 9.92 -13.04
C LEU A 6 11.31 8.76 -12.24
N GLY A 7 10.62 9.08 -11.15
CA GLY A 7 9.79 8.14 -10.43
C GLY A 7 8.31 8.44 -10.66
N LEU A 8 7.56 7.44 -11.09
CA LEU A 8 6.10 7.48 -11.17
C LEU A 8 5.52 6.74 -9.97
N ASP A 9 4.42 7.24 -9.40
CA ASP A 9 3.68 6.60 -8.32
C ASP A 9 2.19 6.57 -8.64
N CYS A 10 1.64 5.38 -8.87
CA CYS A 10 0.23 5.18 -9.21
C CYS A 10 -0.54 4.57 -8.04
N GLY A 11 -1.07 5.42 -7.19
CA GLY A 11 -1.94 4.99 -6.10
C GLY A 11 -3.40 4.83 -6.49
N GLY A 12 -4.27 4.70 -5.48
CA GLY A 12 -5.72 4.56 -5.67
C GLY A 12 -6.39 5.82 -6.21
N SER A 13 -5.98 7.01 -5.76
CA SER A 13 -6.64 8.30 -6.05
C SER A 13 -5.77 9.28 -6.84
N TRP A 14 -4.47 9.07 -6.91
CA TRP A 14 -3.53 9.97 -7.55
C TRP A 14 -2.48 9.21 -8.35
N LEU A 15 -2.13 9.79 -9.49
CA LEU A 15 -0.91 9.47 -10.22
C LEU A 15 0.05 10.63 -10.05
N LYS A 16 1.25 10.32 -9.56
CA LYS A 16 2.29 11.29 -9.26
C LYS A 16 3.53 11.01 -10.09
N ALA A 17 4.29 12.04 -10.37
CA ALA A 17 5.58 11.95 -11.04
C ALA A 17 6.56 12.88 -10.34
N GLY A 18 7.75 12.37 -10.00
CA GLY A 18 8.82 13.12 -9.33
C GLY A 18 10.15 12.98 -10.07
N LEU A 19 10.93 14.06 -10.06
CA LEU A 19 12.28 14.10 -10.61
C LEU A 19 13.29 14.22 -9.49
N TYR A 20 14.31 13.39 -9.52
CA TYR A 20 15.37 13.35 -8.52
C TYR A 20 16.74 13.37 -9.20
N ASP A 21 17.66 14.17 -8.67
CA ASP A 21 19.03 14.24 -9.14
C ASP A 21 19.88 13.05 -8.63
N ARG A 22 21.17 13.05 -8.94
CA ARG A 22 22.09 11.98 -8.54
C ARG A 22 22.21 11.84 -7.02
N GLU A 23 22.09 12.92 -6.28
CA GLU A 23 22.14 12.97 -4.81
C GLU A 23 20.78 12.67 -4.16
N GLY A 24 19.73 12.41 -4.96
CA GLY A 24 18.37 12.13 -4.46
C GLY A 24 17.57 13.37 -4.11
N ARG A 25 18.05 14.57 -4.44
CA ARG A 25 17.31 15.81 -4.20
C ARG A 25 16.19 15.95 -5.23
N GLU A 26 15.01 16.29 -4.74
CA GLU A 26 13.84 16.53 -5.56
C GLU A 26 14.01 17.80 -6.41
N ALA A 27 13.82 17.66 -7.73
CA ALA A 27 13.81 18.77 -8.67
C ALA A 27 12.38 19.23 -9.02
N GLY A 28 11.39 18.45 -8.66
CA GLY A 28 9.98 18.75 -8.79
C GLY A 28 9.08 17.54 -8.74
N VAL A 29 7.83 17.77 -8.34
CA VAL A 29 6.76 16.78 -8.32
C VAL A 29 5.51 17.34 -8.97
N GLN A 30 4.77 16.49 -9.67
CA GLN A 30 3.44 16.77 -10.20
C GLN A 30 2.51 15.63 -9.90
N ARG A 31 1.22 15.93 -9.74
CA ARG A 31 0.19 14.93 -9.49
C ARG A 31 -1.10 15.24 -10.25
N LEU A 32 -1.78 14.19 -10.68
CA LEU A 32 -3.10 14.27 -11.29
C LEU A 32 -4.05 13.29 -10.58
N PRO A 33 -5.32 13.67 -10.40
CA PRO A 33 -6.30 12.77 -9.80
C PRO A 33 -6.63 11.61 -10.74
N LEU A 34 -6.92 10.47 -10.15
CA LEU A 34 -7.38 9.27 -10.85
C LEU A 34 -8.83 8.97 -10.47
N CYS A 35 -9.66 8.69 -11.47
CA CYS A 35 -11.04 8.29 -11.25
C CYS A 35 -11.12 6.76 -11.06
N ALA A 36 -11.82 6.34 -10.01
CA ALA A 36 -12.29 4.97 -9.88
C ALA A 36 -13.75 4.91 -10.33
N LEU A 37 -14.08 3.94 -11.16
CA LEU A 37 -15.44 3.67 -11.62
C LEU A 37 -16.08 2.65 -10.67
N SER A 38 -17.35 2.83 -10.35
CA SER A 38 -18.12 1.89 -9.54
C SER A 38 -19.40 1.48 -10.30
N PRO A 39 -19.29 0.62 -11.31
CA PRO A 39 -20.43 0.22 -12.15
C PRO A 39 -21.56 -0.47 -11.37
N GLN A 40 -21.22 -1.15 -10.29
CA GLN A 40 -22.14 -1.81 -9.36
C GLN A 40 -21.65 -1.64 -7.91
N PRO A 41 -22.53 -1.76 -6.91
CA PRO A 41 -22.12 -1.71 -5.52
C PRO A 41 -21.00 -2.72 -5.21
N GLY A 42 -19.90 -2.24 -4.64
CA GLY A 42 -18.72 -3.04 -4.30
C GLY A 42 -17.75 -3.30 -5.46
N TRP A 43 -18.07 -2.86 -6.68
CA TRP A 43 -17.14 -2.93 -7.80
C TRP A 43 -16.25 -1.70 -7.84
N ALA A 44 -14.99 -1.90 -8.17
CA ALA A 44 -14.01 -0.84 -8.33
C ALA A 44 -13.17 -1.09 -9.59
N GLU A 45 -13.33 -0.24 -10.58
CA GLU A 45 -12.68 -0.36 -11.88
C GLU A 45 -11.96 0.92 -12.27
N ARG A 46 -11.08 0.81 -13.26
CA ARG A 46 -10.40 1.95 -13.88
C ARG A 46 -10.31 1.79 -15.38
N ASP A 47 -10.63 2.84 -16.12
CA ASP A 47 -10.39 2.87 -17.56
C ASP A 47 -8.87 2.88 -17.81
N MET A 48 -8.39 1.87 -18.56
CA MET A 48 -6.96 1.69 -18.83
C MET A 48 -6.43 2.74 -19.80
N ALA A 49 -7.25 3.22 -20.72
CA ALA A 49 -6.85 4.26 -21.67
C ALA A 49 -6.76 5.62 -20.98
N GLU A 50 -7.72 5.94 -20.09
CA GLU A 50 -7.68 7.16 -19.28
C GLU A 50 -6.47 7.17 -18.35
N LEU A 51 -6.16 6.04 -17.69
CA LEU A 51 -4.96 5.89 -16.86
C LEU A 51 -3.69 6.20 -17.65
N TRP A 52 -3.58 5.65 -18.87
CA TRP A 52 -2.44 5.91 -19.73
C TRP A 52 -2.34 7.39 -20.17
N GLN A 53 -3.46 8.01 -20.51
CA GLN A 53 -3.50 9.45 -20.83
C GLN A 53 -3.08 10.31 -19.64
N CYS A 54 -3.53 9.96 -18.44
CA CYS A 54 -3.13 10.62 -17.21
C CYS A 54 -1.62 10.48 -16.97
N CYS A 55 -1.04 9.29 -17.23
CA CYS A 55 0.40 9.06 -17.13
C CYS A 55 1.21 9.97 -18.07
N MET A 56 0.82 10.04 -19.32
CA MET A 56 1.47 10.95 -20.28
C MET A 56 1.34 12.42 -19.87
N ALA A 57 0.17 12.81 -19.35
CA ALA A 57 -0.10 14.17 -18.93
C ALA A 57 0.73 14.59 -17.72
N VAL A 58 0.86 13.73 -16.69
CA VAL A 58 1.65 14.05 -15.51
C VAL A 58 3.13 14.15 -15.83
N ILE A 59 3.67 13.32 -16.72
CA ILE A 59 5.06 13.39 -17.19
C ILE A 59 5.30 14.74 -17.90
N ARG A 60 4.44 15.13 -18.85
CA ARG A 60 4.56 16.42 -19.54
C ARG A 60 4.47 17.61 -18.59
N ALA A 61 3.52 17.57 -17.65
CA ALA A 61 3.37 18.60 -16.64
C ALA A 61 4.64 18.74 -15.79
N LEU A 62 5.22 17.63 -15.38
CA LEU A 62 6.45 17.60 -14.58
C LEU A 62 7.64 18.21 -15.35
N LEU A 63 7.89 17.80 -16.59
CA LEU A 63 8.94 18.36 -17.43
C LEU A 63 8.75 19.86 -17.67
N THR A 64 7.52 20.30 -17.92
CA THR A 64 7.20 21.71 -18.14
C THR A 64 7.43 22.56 -16.88
N HIS A 65 6.97 22.08 -15.69
CA HIS A 65 7.08 22.84 -14.45
C HIS A 65 8.51 22.89 -13.91
N SER A 66 9.26 21.78 -14.00
CA SER A 66 10.65 21.72 -13.53
C SER A 66 11.63 22.44 -14.48
N GLY A 67 11.25 22.66 -15.72
CA GLY A 67 12.15 23.16 -16.78
C GLY A 67 13.21 22.14 -17.20
N VAL A 68 13.10 20.88 -16.75
CA VAL A 68 14.03 19.80 -17.09
C VAL A 68 13.67 19.23 -18.47
N SER A 69 14.66 19.13 -19.34
CA SER A 69 14.47 18.48 -20.64
C SER A 69 14.39 16.97 -20.51
N GLY A 70 13.55 16.31 -21.31
CA GLY A 70 13.51 14.84 -21.40
C GLY A 70 14.85 14.20 -21.76
N GLU A 71 15.77 14.94 -22.42
CA GLU A 71 17.16 14.49 -22.69
C GLU A 71 17.99 14.31 -21.42
N GLN A 72 17.59 14.93 -20.32
CA GLN A 72 18.29 14.83 -19.03
C GLN A 72 17.79 13.67 -18.16
N ILE A 73 16.68 13.00 -18.58
CA ILE A 73 16.14 11.83 -17.87
C ILE A 73 16.92 10.60 -18.34
N VAL A 74 17.59 9.95 -17.38
CA VAL A 74 18.50 8.83 -17.67
C VAL A 74 18.00 7.49 -17.14
N GLY A 75 16.88 7.46 -16.44
CA GLY A 75 16.23 6.25 -15.95
C GLY A 75 14.84 6.54 -15.41
N ILE A 76 13.93 5.57 -15.53
CA ILE A 76 12.55 5.67 -15.10
C ILE A 76 12.19 4.45 -14.27
N GLY A 77 11.55 4.66 -13.12
CA GLY A 77 10.93 3.62 -12.30
C GLY A 77 9.46 3.93 -12.03
N ILE A 78 8.70 2.90 -11.70
CA ILE A 78 7.27 3.02 -11.40
C ILE A 78 6.98 2.31 -10.08
N SER A 79 6.38 3.02 -9.16
CA SER A 79 5.74 2.46 -7.96
C SER A 79 4.23 2.45 -8.17
N ALA A 80 3.53 1.45 -7.69
CA ALA A 80 2.08 1.46 -7.75
C ALA A 80 1.43 0.63 -6.65
N GLN A 81 0.13 0.89 -6.45
CA GLN A 81 -0.72 0.05 -5.61
C GLN A 81 -0.62 -1.42 -6.03
N GLY A 82 -0.61 -2.31 -5.06
CA GLY A 82 -0.55 -3.74 -5.29
C GLY A 82 -1.88 -4.37 -5.68
N LYS A 83 -1.78 -5.59 -6.16
CA LYS A 83 -2.93 -6.45 -6.50
C LYS A 83 -3.79 -5.84 -7.62
N GLY A 84 -5.07 -6.22 -7.69
CA GLY A 84 -5.92 -5.82 -8.82
C GLY A 84 -5.60 -6.63 -10.09
N LEU A 85 -6.20 -6.24 -11.21
CA LEU A 85 -6.10 -7.00 -12.45
C LEU A 85 -6.15 -6.08 -13.67
N PHE A 86 -5.07 -6.06 -14.45
CA PHE A 86 -4.93 -5.34 -15.71
C PHE A 86 -4.71 -6.35 -16.82
N LEU A 87 -5.64 -6.44 -17.76
CA LEU A 87 -5.64 -7.49 -18.77
C LEU A 87 -5.39 -6.95 -20.18
N LEU A 88 -4.56 -7.64 -20.94
CA LEU A 88 -4.51 -7.49 -22.39
C LEU A 88 -5.13 -8.71 -23.07
N ASP A 89 -5.71 -8.50 -24.25
CA ASP A 89 -6.15 -9.58 -25.11
C ASP A 89 -4.97 -10.24 -25.84
N LYS A 90 -5.26 -11.25 -26.65
CA LYS A 90 -4.26 -11.97 -27.47
C LYS A 90 -3.61 -11.12 -28.57
N ASN A 91 -4.12 -9.89 -28.82
CA ASN A 91 -3.59 -8.92 -29.77
C ASN A 91 -2.94 -7.72 -29.05
N ASP A 92 -2.63 -7.87 -27.75
CA ASP A 92 -2.02 -6.83 -26.92
C ASP A 92 -2.86 -5.54 -26.79
N LYS A 93 -4.19 -5.67 -26.79
CA LYS A 93 -5.09 -4.56 -26.52
C LYS A 93 -5.68 -4.67 -25.12
N PRO A 94 -5.93 -3.54 -24.43
CA PRO A 94 -6.65 -3.57 -23.16
C PRO A 94 -7.97 -4.35 -23.26
N LEU A 95 -8.15 -5.32 -22.37
CA LEU A 95 -9.32 -6.20 -22.34
C LEU A 95 -10.34 -5.69 -21.31
N GLY A 96 -11.03 -4.60 -21.65
CA GLY A 96 -11.97 -3.90 -20.78
C GLY A 96 -11.27 -3.04 -19.73
N ASN A 97 -12.02 -2.61 -18.71
CA ASN A 97 -11.48 -1.86 -17.59
C ASN A 97 -10.59 -2.73 -16.72
N ALA A 98 -9.57 -2.15 -16.12
CA ALA A 98 -8.83 -2.76 -15.04
C ALA A 98 -9.73 -2.90 -13.80
N ILE A 99 -9.54 -3.98 -13.04
CA ILE A 99 -10.25 -4.21 -11.78
C ILE A 99 -9.28 -3.90 -10.64
N LEU A 100 -9.68 -3.00 -9.74
CA LEU A 100 -8.80 -2.52 -8.67
C LEU A 100 -8.76 -3.49 -7.47
N SER A 101 -7.73 -3.40 -6.65
CA SER A 101 -7.56 -4.23 -5.46
C SER A 101 -8.64 -4.03 -4.38
N SER A 102 -9.35 -2.91 -4.41
CA SER A 102 -10.49 -2.63 -3.53
C SER A 102 -11.82 -3.25 -4.00
N ASP A 103 -11.82 -3.89 -5.16
CA ASP A 103 -13.01 -4.54 -5.73
C ASP A 103 -13.49 -5.74 -4.88
N ARG A 104 -14.78 -5.84 -4.71
CA ARG A 104 -15.42 -6.86 -3.86
C ARG A 104 -16.25 -7.89 -4.64
N ARG A 105 -16.25 -7.85 -6.00
CA ARG A 105 -17.07 -8.76 -6.81
C ARG A 105 -16.78 -10.23 -6.57
N ALA A 106 -15.53 -10.59 -6.22
CA ALA A 106 -15.11 -11.96 -5.95
C ALA A 106 -15.38 -12.43 -4.51
N MET A 107 -16.23 -11.75 -3.73
CA MET A 107 -16.52 -12.10 -2.33
C MET A 107 -17.01 -13.55 -2.18
N GLU A 108 -17.95 -13.99 -3.03
CA GLU A 108 -18.48 -15.35 -2.99
C GLU A 108 -17.43 -16.41 -3.36
N ILE A 109 -16.51 -16.07 -4.27
CA ILE A 109 -15.38 -16.92 -4.63
C ILE A 109 -14.48 -17.15 -3.41
N VAL A 110 -14.11 -16.06 -2.74
CA VAL A 110 -13.23 -16.11 -1.56
C VAL A 110 -13.90 -16.90 -0.43
N ARG A 111 -15.19 -16.69 -0.17
CA ARG A 111 -15.94 -17.43 0.85
C ARG A 111 -15.94 -18.94 0.56
N ARG A 112 -16.28 -19.32 -0.66
CA ARG A 112 -16.29 -20.72 -1.09
C ARG A 112 -14.91 -21.38 -0.94
N TRP A 113 -13.84 -20.68 -1.33
CA TRP A 113 -12.48 -21.16 -1.15
C TRP A 113 -12.08 -21.31 0.33
N GLN A 114 -12.59 -20.43 1.21
CA GLN A 114 -12.39 -20.58 2.66
C GLN A 114 -13.12 -21.82 3.20
N GLU A 115 -14.34 -22.07 2.77
CA GLU A 115 -15.12 -23.27 3.13
C GLU A 115 -14.47 -24.57 2.62
N ASP A 116 -13.83 -24.51 1.44
CA ASP A 116 -13.15 -25.65 0.81
C ASP A 116 -11.72 -25.90 1.36
N GLY A 117 -11.24 -25.12 2.32
CA GLY A 117 -9.90 -25.25 2.91
C GLY A 117 -8.76 -24.89 1.95
N ILE A 118 -9.01 -24.03 0.97
CA ILE A 118 -7.98 -23.56 0.03
C ILE A 118 -6.91 -22.70 0.70
N PRO A 119 -7.22 -21.78 1.66
CA PRO A 119 -6.18 -21.00 2.33
C PRO A 119 -5.10 -21.85 2.98
N GLU A 120 -5.46 -22.97 3.60
CA GLU A 120 -4.53 -23.88 4.28
C GLU A 120 -3.58 -24.58 3.30
N LYS A 121 -3.98 -24.74 2.04
CA LYS A 121 -3.13 -25.28 0.97
C LYS A 121 -2.23 -24.20 0.36
N LEU A 122 -2.76 -22.99 0.17
CA LEU A 122 -2.05 -21.88 -0.47
C LEU A 122 -0.99 -21.28 0.44
N TYR A 123 -1.34 -21.00 1.70
CA TYR A 123 -0.51 -20.21 2.61
C TYR A 123 0.92 -20.76 2.78
N PRO A 124 1.17 -22.06 2.92
CA PRO A 124 2.53 -22.56 3.02
C PRO A 124 3.44 -22.22 1.82
N LEU A 125 2.85 -22.07 0.64
CA LEU A 125 3.58 -21.75 -0.59
C LEU A 125 3.63 -20.26 -0.90
N THR A 126 2.50 -19.56 -0.70
CA THR A 126 2.33 -18.17 -1.15
C THR A 126 2.56 -17.15 -0.03
N ARG A 127 2.42 -17.57 1.23
CA ARG A 127 2.41 -16.66 2.40
C ARG A 127 1.42 -15.50 2.25
N GLN A 128 0.30 -15.78 1.58
CA GLN A 128 -0.78 -14.83 1.35
C GLN A 128 -2.08 -15.32 1.99
N THR A 129 -2.84 -14.39 2.55
CA THR A 129 -4.26 -14.62 2.83
C THR A 129 -5.07 -14.43 1.55
N LEU A 130 -6.29 -14.96 1.50
CA LEU A 130 -7.20 -14.71 0.37
C LEU A 130 -7.89 -13.33 0.55
N TRP A 131 -7.90 -12.58 -0.54
CA TRP A 131 -8.59 -11.28 -0.63
C TRP A 131 -9.36 -11.18 -1.94
N THR A 132 -10.48 -10.44 -1.95
CA THR A 132 -11.36 -10.31 -3.12
C THR A 132 -10.67 -9.63 -4.30
N GLY A 133 -9.78 -8.69 -4.06
CA GLY A 133 -9.02 -7.94 -5.07
C GLY A 133 -7.69 -8.59 -5.48
N HIS A 134 -7.39 -9.82 -5.01
CA HIS A 134 -6.26 -10.57 -5.56
C HIS A 134 -6.50 -10.95 -7.03
N PRO A 135 -5.46 -10.94 -7.87
CA PRO A 135 -5.58 -11.35 -9.27
C PRO A 135 -6.28 -12.70 -9.44
N VAL A 136 -5.94 -13.68 -8.62
CA VAL A 136 -6.55 -15.02 -8.67
C VAL A 136 -8.05 -15.03 -8.39
N SER A 137 -8.49 -14.23 -7.43
CA SER A 137 -9.93 -14.14 -7.07
C SER A 137 -10.73 -13.50 -8.21
N LEU A 138 -10.19 -12.45 -8.80
CA LEU A 138 -10.78 -11.74 -9.94
C LEU A 138 -10.78 -12.60 -11.21
N LEU A 139 -9.70 -13.31 -11.49
CA LEU A 139 -9.60 -14.25 -12.62
C LEU A 139 -10.62 -15.38 -12.50
N ARG A 140 -10.79 -15.95 -11.30
CA ARG A 140 -11.81 -16.96 -11.05
C ARG A 140 -13.22 -16.41 -11.26
N TRP A 141 -13.47 -15.19 -10.78
CA TRP A 141 -14.74 -14.51 -10.99
C TRP A 141 -15.02 -14.30 -12.49
N LEU A 142 -14.04 -13.82 -13.25
CA LEU A 142 -14.16 -13.66 -14.71
C LEU A 142 -14.46 -14.98 -15.39
N LYS A 143 -13.80 -16.07 -15.01
CA LYS A 143 -14.03 -17.40 -15.57
C LYS A 143 -15.49 -17.85 -15.38
N GLU A 144 -16.09 -17.56 -14.23
CA GLU A 144 -17.45 -17.98 -13.90
C GLU A 144 -18.53 -17.05 -14.46
N HIS A 145 -18.28 -15.74 -14.53
CA HIS A 145 -19.30 -14.73 -14.86
C HIS A 145 -19.12 -14.07 -16.23
N GLU A 146 -17.91 -14.02 -16.74
CA GLU A 146 -17.55 -13.43 -18.03
C GLU A 146 -16.64 -14.39 -18.86
N PRO A 147 -17.07 -15.64 -19.12
CA PRO A 147 -16.21 -16.68 -19.72
C PRO A 147 -15.69 -16.31 -21.10
N GLU A 148 -16.43 -15.52 -21.88
CA GLU A 148 -15.98 -15.05 -23.19
C GLU A 148 -14.81 -14.05 -23.06
N ARG A 149 -14.87 -13.16 -22.07
CA ARG A 149 -13.78 -12.24 -21.75
C ARG A 149 -12.58 -13.00 -21.20
N TYR A 150 -12.80 -13.93 -20.29
CA TYR A 150 -11.76 -14.79 -19.74
C TYR A 150 -10.99 -15.55 -20.83
N ALA A 151 -11.67 -16.11 -21.81
CA ALA A 151 -11.07 -16.84 -22.93
C ALA A 151 -10.21 -15.98 -23.87
N GLN A 152 -10.38 -14.64 -23.84
CA GLN A 152 -9.61 -13.69 -24.65
C GLN A 152 -8.33 -13.22 -23.95
N ILE A 153 -8.11 -13.53 -22.67
CA ILE A 153 -6.94 -13.08 -21.91
C ILE A 153 -5.67 -13.57 -22.60
N GLY A 154 -4.81 -12.63 -22.96
CA GLY A 154 -3.50 -12.85 -23.55
C GLY A 154 -2.35 -12.46 -22.64
N CYS A 155 -2.59 -11.54 -21.66
CA CYS A 155 -1.60 -11.18 -20.67
C CYS A 155 -2.26 -10.69 -19.39
N VAL A 156 -1.73 -11.14 -18.25
CA VAL A 156 -2.13 -10.72 -16.89
C VAL A 156 -1.05 -9.82 -16.32
N MET A 157 -1.43 -8.62 -15.90
CA MET A 157 -0.53 -7.63 -15.31
C MET A 157 -1.18 -6.95 -14.10
N MET A 158 -0.38 -6.20 -13.36
CA MET A 158 -0.84 -5.27 -12.34
C MET A 158 -0.54 -3.82 -12.75
N THR A 159 -0.86 -2.86 -11.90
CA THR A 159 -0.88 -1.43 -12.27
C THR A 159 0.43 -0.93 -12.88
N HIS A 160 1.56 -1.12 -12.20
CA HIS A 160 2.85 -0.61 -12.69
C HIS A 160 3.38 -1.40 -13.90
N ASP A 161 3.07 -2.71 -13.98
CA ASP A 161 3.41 -3.53 -15.14
C ASP A 161 2.73 -3.03 -16.42
N TYR A 162 1.43 -2.67 -16.30
CA TYR A 162 0.68 -2.08 -17.40
C TYR A 162 1.27 -0.73 -17.84
N LEU A 163 1.58 0.15 -16.89
CA LEU A 163 2.18 1.46 -17.21
C LEU A 163 3.58 1.29 -17.83
N ARG A 164 4.38 0.35 -17.33
CA ARG A 164 5.70 0.00 -17.91
C ARG A 164 5.54 -0.52 -19.33
N TRP A 165 4.58 -1.43 -19.56
CA TRP A 165 4.27 -1.91 -20.89
C TRP A 165 3.85 -0.79 -21.84
N CYS A 166 3.02 0.16 -21.40
CA CYS A 166 2.64 1.33 -22.19
C CYS A 166 3.85 2.19 -22.58
N LEU A 167 4.85 2.31 -21.71
CA LEU A 167 6.07 3.08 -21.98
C LEU A 167 7.03 2.37 -22.94
N THR A 168 7.15 1.04 -22.83
CA THR A 168 8.23 0.26 -23.45
C THR A 168 7.77 -0.76 -24.50
N GLY A 169 6.52 -1.21 -24.43
CA GLY A 169 6.01 -2.34 -25.19
C GLY A 169 6.46 -3.72 -24.68
N VAL A 170 7.22 -3.78 -23.57
CA VAL A 170 7.76 -5.04 -23.01
C VAL A 170 6.86 -5.53 -21.86
N LYS A 171 6.43 -6.79 -21.95
CA LYS A 171 5.61 -7.46 -20.93
C LYS A 171 6.48 -8.05 -19.83
N GLY A 172 6.05 -7.94 -18.60
CA GLY A 172 6.66 -8.53 -17.41
C GLY A 172 5.81 -8.24 -16.20
N CYS A 173 5.94 -9.03 -15.13
CA CYS A 173 5.41 -8.73 -13.81
C CYS A 173 6.54 -8.51 -12.83
N GLU A 174 6.50 -7.40 -12.11
CA GLU A 174 7.56 -7.08 -11.15
C GLU A 174 7.39 -7.89 -9.85
N GLU A 175 8.52 -8.41 -9.35
CA GLU A 175 8.55 -9.45 -8.33
C GLU A 175 7.93 -9.03 -7.01
N SER A 176 8.15 -7.81 -6.52
CA SER A 176 7.64 -7.37 -5.22
C SER A 176 6.11 -7.34 -5.19
N ASN A 177 5.45 -7.05 -6.31
CA ASN A 177 4.00 -7.04 -6.41
C ASN A 177 3.43 -8.42 -6.76
N ILE A 178 4.01 -9.13 -7.75
CA ILE A 178 3.48 -10.45 -8.14
C ILE A 178 3.65 -11.49 -7.03
N SER A 179 4.63 -11.35 -6.16
CA SER A 179 4.81 -12.23 -5.01
C SER A 179 3.61 -12.22 -4.05
N GLU A 180 2.79 -11.16 -4.09
CA GLU A 180 1.59 -11.05 -3.24
C GLU A 180 0.28 -11.37 -3.98
N SER A 181 0.34 -12.05 -5.11
CA SER A 181 -0.83 -12.32 -5.97
C SER A 181 -1.55 -13.63 -5.73
N ASN A 182 -0.99 -14.55 -4.95
CA ASN A 182 -1.33 -15.98 -4.88
C ASN A 182 -1.04 -16.78 -6.17
N LEU A 183 -0.25 -16.23 -7.10
CA LEU A 183 0.28 -16.94 -8.29
C LEU A 183 1.75 -17.35 -8.11
N TYR A 184 2.40 -16.82 -7.09
CA TYR A 184 3.84 -16.91 -6.86
C TYR A 184 4.14 -17.81 -5.66
N ASN A 185 5.08 -18.74 -5.84
CA ASN A 185 5.60 -19.58 -4.77
C ASN A 185 6.81 -18.91 -4.13
N MET A 186 6.66 -18.49 -2.88
CA MET A 186 7.67 -17.72 -2.15
C MET A 186 8.99 -18.46 -1.94
N SER A 187 8.95 -19.81 -1.89
CA SER A 187 10.14 -20.63 -1.71
C SER A 187 10.86 -20.90 -3.04
N LEU A 188 10.12 -21.03 -4.14
CA LEU A 188 10.68 -21.25 -5.48
C LEU A 188 11.16 -19.95 -6.12
N GLY A 189 10.52 -18.82 -5.80
CA GLY A 189 10.82 -17.55 -6.44
C GLY A 189 10.20 -17.42 -7.85
N GLU A 190 9.13 -18.17 -8.15
CA GLU A 190 8.52 -18.21 -9.48
C GLU A 190 7.03 -18.53 -9.41
N TYR A 191 6.36 -18.46 -10.56
CA TYR A 191 4.99 -18.96 -10.70
C TYR A 191 4.93 -20.46 -10.45
N ASP A 192 3.88 -20.90 -9.75
CA ASP A 192 3.67 -22.32 -9.48
C ASP A 192 2.32 -22.78 -10.06
N PRO A 193 2.33 -23.64 -11.10
CA PRO A 193 1.10 -24.11 -11.73
C PRO A 193 0.14 -24.82 -10.78
N CYS A 194 0.63 -25.41 -9.67
CA CYS A 194 -0.27 -26.06 -8.73
C CYS A 194 -1.20 -25.06 -8.02
N LEU A 195 -0.79 -23.78 -7.88
CA LEU A 195 -1.64 -22.73 -7.30
C LEU A 195 -2.84 -22.44 -8.20
N THR A 196 -2.61 -22.31 -9.51
CA THR A 196 -3.67 -22.06 -10.48
C THR A 196 -4.58 -23.27 -10.65
N ASP A 197 -4.06 -24.51 -10.51
CA ASP A 197 -4.85 -25.73 -10.51
C ASP A 197 -5.80 -25.77 -9.32
N TRP A 198 -5.32 -25.53 -8.10
CA TRP A 198 -6.15 -25.52 -6.89
C TRP A 198 -7.23 -24.43 -6.92
N LEU A 199 -6.93 -23.30 -7.52
CA LEU A 199 -7.84 -22.17 -7.68
C LEU A 199 -8.79 -22.34 -8.87
N GLY A 200 -8.59 -23.40 -9.70
CA GLY A 200 -9.42 -23.72 -10.87
C GLY A 200 -9.30 -22.72 -12.01
N ILE A 201 -8.10 -22.15 -12.20
CA ILE A 201 -7.77 -21.17 -13.26
C ILE A 201 -6.50 -21.57 -14.03
N ALA A 202 -6.20 -22.87 -14.15
CA ALA A 202 -4.96 -23.36 -14.78
C ALA A 202 -4.74 -22.84 -16.20
N GLU A 203 -5.80 -22.53 -16.92
CA GLU A 203 -5.72 -22.01 -18.29
C GLU A 203 -5.00 -20.69 -18.38
N ILE A 204 -4.90 -19.93 -17.26
CA ILE A 204 -4.27 -18.60 -17.26
C ILE A 204 -2.73 -18.65 -17.31
N ASN A 205 -2.12 -19.82 -17.04
CA ASN A 205 -0.67 -19.96 -16.98
C ASN A 205 0.05 -19.50 -18.26
N HIS A 206 -0.61 -19.66 -19.43
CA HIS A 206 -0.04 -19.20 -20.71
C HIS A 206 -0.03 -17.66 -20.86
N ALA A 207 -0.79 -16.94 -20.03
CA ALA A 207 -0.94 -15.49 -20.08
C ALA A 207 -0.13 -14.78 -18.98
N LEU A 208 0.61 -15.52 -18.14
CA LEU A 208 1.50 -14.95 -17.14
C LEU A 208 2.81 -14.52 -17.81
N PRO A 209 3.16 -13.22 -17.81
CA PRO A 209 4.41 -12.75 -18.40
C PRO A 209 5.60 -13.10 -17.50
N PRO A 210 6.86 -13.00 -18.01
CA PRO A 210 8.04 -13.21 -17.19
C PRO A 210 8.06 -12.36 -15.93
N ILE A 211 8.59 -12.90 -14.84
CA ILE A 211 8.87 -12.16 -13.62
C ILE A 211 10.16 -11.37 -13.83
N VAL A 212 10.17 -10.13 -13.35
CA VAL A 212 11.30 -9.19 -13.48
C VAL A 212 11.63 -8.59 -12.12
N GLY A 213 12.92 -8.38 -11.87
CA GLY A 213 13.38 -7.76 -10.64
C GLY A 213 13.13 -6.24 -10.61
N SER A 214 13.00 -5.68 -9.41
CA SER A 214 12.74 -4.25 -9.22
C SER A 214 13.72 -3.32 -9.96
N PRO A 215 15.06 -3.52 -9.93
CA PRO A 215 16.02 -2.68 -10.63
C PRO A 215 16.33 -3.17 -12.06
N GLU A 216 15.76 -4.28 -12.49
CA GLU A 216 16.01 -4.84 -13.82
C GLU A 216 15.49 -3.91 -14.92
N ILE A 217 16.31 -3.62 -15.93
CA ILE A 217 15.87 -2.82 -17.09
C ILE A 217 14.93 -3.68 -17.94
N CYS A 218 13.67 -3.27 -17.98
CA CYS A 218 12.56 -3.98 -18.64
C CYS A 218 12.11 -3.27 -19.93
N GLY A 219 13.04 -2.73 -20.66
CA GLY A 219 12.80 -2.01 -21.90
C GLY A 219 13.18 -0.54 -21.84
N GLU A 220 12.91 0.15 -22.93
CA GLU A 220 13.28 1.55 -23.13
C GLU A 220 12.08 2.35 -23.68
N ILE A 221 12.08 3.66 -23.43
CA ILE A 221 11.09 4.55 -24.05
C ILE A 221 11.15 4.44 -25.56
N THR A 222 10.03 4.08 -26.19
CA THR A 222 9.94 3.97 -27.65
C THR A 222 9.93 5.35 -28.31
N ALA A 223 10.29 5.43 -29.60
CA ALA A 223 10.25 6.69 -30.34
C ALA A 223 8.86 7.33 -30.35
N GLN A 224 7.79 6.52 -30.43
CA GLN A 224 6.42 7.02 -30.37
C GLN A 224 6.09 7.64 -29.01
N ILE A 225 6.48 6.98 -27.94
CA ILE A 225 6.22 7.44 -26.57
C ILE A 225 7.05 8.67 -26.24
N ALA A 226 8.27 8.77 -26.75
CA ALA A 226 9.10 9.97 -26.63
C ALA A 226 8.41 11.21 -27.18
N VAL A 227 7.79 11.12 -28.34
CA VAL A 227 7.01 12.23 -28.94
C VAL A 227 5.80 12.60 -28.08
N LEU A 228 5.12 11.61 -27.50
CA LEU A 228 3.91 11.83 -26.71
C LEU A 228 4.19 12.40 -25.31
N THR A 229 5.32 12.10 -24.72
CA THR A 229 5.66 12.43 -23.33
C THR A 229 6.68 13.57 -23.19
N GLY A 230 7.46 13.82 -24.23
CA GLY A 230 8.62 14.72 -24.19
C GLY A 230 9.88 14.07 -23.60
N LEU A 231 9.83 12.77 -23.28
CA LEU A 231 11.00 11.98 -22.83
C LEU A 231 11.93 11.67 -24.02
N LYS A 232 13.13 11.24 -23.72
CA LYS A 232 14.08 10.77 -24.74
C LYS A 232 13.80 9.32 -25.12
N ALA A 233 13.77 9.01 -26.41
CA ALA A 233 13.75 7.64 -26.90
C ALA A 233 15.04 6.90 -26.47
N GLY A 234 14.89 5.65 -26.04
CA GLY A 234 16.00 4.86 -25.50
C GLY A 234 16.29 5.10 -24.01
N THR A 235 15.51 5.93 -23.31
CA THR A 235 15.62 6.04 -21.83
C THR A 235 15.17 4.72 -21.19
N PRO A 236 16.01 4.05 -20.35
CA PRO A 236 15.68 2.79 -19.72
C PRO A 236 14.56 2.93 -18.70
N VAL A 237 13.68 1.92 -18.66
CA VAL A 237 12.60 1.77 -17.69
C VAL A 237 12.84 0.48 -16.91
N VAL A 238 12.91 0.57 -15.59
CA VAL A 238 13.15 -0.59 -14.70
C VAL A 238 11.86 -1.27 -14.28
N GLY A 239 11.97 -2.43 -13.63
CA GLY A 239 10.86 -3.24 -13.10
C GLY A 239 9.88 -2.42 -12.27
N GLY A 240 10.39 -1.63 -11.35
CA GLY A 240 9.60 -0.80 -10.45
C GLY A 240 9.43 -1.42 -9.07
N LEU A 241 8.41 -1.00 -8.32
CA LEU A 241 8.17 -1.44 -6.95
C LEU A 241 6.67 -1.47 -6.61
N PHE A 242 6.27 -2.41 -5.77
CA PHE A 242 5.03 -2.28 -5.03
C PHE A 242 5.11 -1.08 -4.05
N ASP A 243 4.04 -0.29 -3.90
CA ASP A 243 4.04 0.96 -3.12
C ASP A 243 4.40 0.75 -1.64
N VAL A 244 3.98 -0.36 -1.04
CA VAL A 244 4.36 -0.74 0.35
C VAL A 244 5.87 -0.96 0.45
N VAL A 245 6.47 -1.63 -0.53
CA VAL A 245 7.92 -1.85 -0.62
C VAL A 245 8.65 -0.52 -0.83
N SER A 246 8.17 0.30 -1.76
CA SER A 246 8.71 1.65 -2.01
C SER A 246 8.73 2.50 -0.73
N THR A 247 7.63 2.48 0.02
CA THR A 247 7.52 3.25 1.27
C THR A 247 8.45 2.71 2.36
N ALA A 248 8.56 1.41 2.53
CA ALA A 248 9.48 0.79 3.50
C ALA A 248 10.95 1.10 3.16
N LEU A 249 11.31 1.03 1.87
CA LEU A 249 12.61 1.37 1.34
C LEU A 249 12.97 2.84 1.66
N CYS A 250 12.06 3.76 1.36
CA CYS A 250 12.24 5.19 1.63
C CYS A 250 12.23 5.53 3.12
N ALA A 251 11.52 4.75 3.93
CA ALA A 251 11.61 4.85 5.38
C ALA A 251 12.96 4.34 5.92
N GLY A 252 13.80 3.72 5.08
CA GLY A 252 15.12 3.21 5.46
C GLY A 252 15.06 2.01 6.39
N ILE A 253 14.05 1.13 6.23
CA ILE A 253 13.96 -0.08 7.05
C ILE A 253 14.99 -1.09 6.53
N GLU A 254 15.93 -1.48 7.40
CA GLU A 254 17.06 -2.35 7.05
C GLU A 254 17.23 -3.54 8.03
N ASP A 255 16.48 -3.54 9.14
CA ASP A 255 16.65 -4.51 10.22
C ASP A 255 15.30 -4.97 10.81
N GLU A 256 15.36 -5.95 11.70
CA GLU A 256 14.20 -6.49 12.44
C GLU A 256 13.82 -5.67 13.69
N PHE A 257 14.55 -4.58 14.01
CA PHE A 257 14.32 -3.73 15.19
C PHE A 257 13.47 -2.50 14.90
N THR A 258 13.29 -2.20 13.61
CA THR A 258 12.57 -1.03 13.12
C THR A 258 11.41 -1.47 12.25
N LEU A 259 10.19 -1.05 12.60
CA LEU A 259 9.03 -1.21 11.75
C LEU A 259 8.71 0.10 11.02
N ASN A 260 8.06 -0.02 9.87
CA ASN A 260 7.44 1.10 9.17
C ASN A 260 5.93 1.12 9.44
N ALA A 261 5.37 2.29 9.70
CA ALA A 261 3.92 2.52 9.75
C ALA A 261 3.52 3.58 8.74
N VAL A 262 2.64 3.22 7.84
CA VAL A 262 2.02 4.18 6.91
C VAL A 262 0.68 4.60 7.48
N MET A 263 0.55 5.87 7.78
CA MET A 263 -0.70 6.49 8.22
C MET A 263 -1.31 7.29 7.05
N GLY A 264 -1.84 6.57 6.07
CA GLY A 264 -2.55 7.13 4.92
C GLY A 264 -4.05 6.86 5.02
N THR A 265 -4.73 6.70 3.89
CA THR A 265 -6.12 6.18 3.85
C THR A 265 -6.18 4.78 4.46
N TRP A 266 -5.17 3.96 4.20
CA TRP A 266 -4.93 2.68 4.86
C TRP A 266 -3.93 2.82 6.00
N ALA A 267 -4.10 1.99 7.03
CA ALA A 267 -3.11 1.70 8.04
C ALA A 267 -2.27 0.52 7.53
N VAL A 268 -0.97 0.71 7.35
CA VAL A 268 -0.06 -0.38 7.00
C VAL A 268 1.09 -0.38 8.02
N THR A 269 1.37 -1.54 8.59
CA THR A 269 2.56 -1.73 9.42
C THR A 269 3.40 -2.83 8.78
N SER A 270 4.66 -2.55 8.49
CA SER A 270 5.56 -3.47 7.81
C SER A 270 6.92 -3.58 8.50
N GLY A 271 7.53 -4.74 8.37
CA GLY A 271 8.90 -5.02 8.79
C GLY A 271 9.62 -5.87 7.75
N ILE A 272 10.93 -5.92 7.80
CA ILE A 272 11.76 -6.68 6.87
C ILE A 272 12.40 -7.85 7.62
N THR A 273 12.45 -9.00 6.98
CA THR A 273 13.05 -10.20 7.54
C THR A 273 13.86 -10.97 6.49
N ARG A 274 14.82 -11.75 6.97
CA ARG A 274 15.57 -12.70 6.15
C ARG A 274 15.04 -14.10 6.37
N GLY A 275 14.47 -14.66 5.32
CA GLY A 275 13.88 -15.99 5.32
C GLY A 275 12.43 -16.06 5.80
N LEU A 276 11.74 -17.09 5.35
CA LEU A 276 10.38 -17.43 5.75
C LEU A 276 10.41 -18.16 7.09
N ARG A 277 9.39 -17.95 7.92
CA ARG A 277 9.21 -18.71 9.18
C ARG A 277 8.00 -19.61 9.08
N ASP A 278 8.09 -20.80 9.66
CA ASP A 278 6.98 -21.73 9.81
C ASP A 278 6.44 -21.68 11.23
N GLY A 279 5.17 -22.07 11.42
CA GLY A 279 4.53 -22.16 12.73
C GLY A 279 4.26 -20.81 13.40
N GLU A 280 4.12 -19.73 12.62
CA GLU A 280 3.76 -18.41 13.13
C GLU A 280 2.35 -18.41 13.74
N ALA A 281 2.14 -17.59 14.78
CA ALA A 281 0.88 -17.50 15.51
C ALA A 281 -0.27 -16.96 14.62
N HIS A 282 0.07 -16.18 13.60
CA HIS A 282 -0.88 -15.58 12.65
C HIS A 282 -0.42 -15.78 11.22
N PRO A 283 -1.36 -15.84 10.25
CA PRO A 283 -1.04 -15.87 8.84
C PRO A 283 -0.62 -14.48 8.35
N TYR A 284 0.62 -14.06 8.63
CA TYR A 284 1.16 -12.80 8.13
C TYR A 284 1.26 -12.79 6.62
N VAL A 285 1.13 -11.61 6.01
CA VAL A 285 1.33 -11.42 4.59
C VAL A 285 2.81 -11.12 4.33
N TYR A 286 3.45 -11.93 3.49
CA TYR A 286 4.82 -11.77 3.05
C TYR A 286 4.87 -11.33 1.60
N GLY A 287 5.71 -10.37 1.27
CA GLY A 287 6.11 -10.01 -0.09
C GLY A 287 7.61 -10.16 -0.29
N ARG A 288 8.07 -10.26 -1.53
CA ARG A 288 9.49 -10.09 -1.84
C ARG A 288 9.89 -8.65 -1.54
N TYR A 289 11.09 -8.50 -0.95
CA TYR A 289 11.70 -7.19 -0.77
C TYR A 289 12.76 -6.94 -1.85
N VAL A 290 13.45 -5.82 -1.77
CA VAL A 290 14.32 -5.34 -2.84
C VAL A 290 15.67 -6.07 -2.96
N ASN A 291 16.11 -6.77 -1.93
CA ASN A 291 17.35 -7.57 -1.93
C ASN A 291 17.03 -9.07 -1.91
N ASP A 292 17.90 -9.86 -2.52
CA ASP A 292 17.76 -11.32 -2.53
C ASP A 292 17.68 -11.91 -1.11
N GLY A 293 16.72 -12.82 -0.91
CA GLY A 293 16.51 -13.49 0.37
C GLY A 293 15.85 -12.64 1.44
N GLU A 294 15.49 -11.38 1.15
CA GLU A 294 14.73 -10.52 2.04
C GLU A 294 13.25 -10.51 1.68
N PHE A 295 12.43 -10.41 2.71
CA PHE A 295 10.97 -10.36 2.61
C PHE A 295 10.44 -9.20 3.42
N ILE A 296 9.44 -8.53 2.87
CA ILE A 296 8.61 -7.61 3.63
C ILE A 296 7.47 -8.40 4.24
N VAL A 297 7.19 -8.17 5.52
CA VAL A 297 6.03 -8.71 6.25
C VAL A 297 5.15 -7.55 6.61
N HIS A 298 3.86 -7.62 6.34
CA HIS A 298 2.99 -6.50 6.64
C HIS A 298 1.57 -6.91 7.06
N GLU A 299 0.95 -5.99 7.79
CA GLU A 299 -0.46 -5.97 8.18
C GLU A 299 -1.08 -4.68 7.65
N ALA A 300 -2.28 -4.76 7.09
CA ALA A 300 -2.95 -3.61 6.51
C ALA A 300 -4.46 -3.61 6.76
N SER A 301 -5.04 -2.42 6.94
CA SER A 301 -6.51 -2.24 7.03
C SER A 301 -6.91 -0.81 6.64
N PRO A 302 -8.15 -0.60 6.16
CA PRO A 302 -8.64 0.73 5.78
C PRO A 302 -9.14 1.54 6.99
N THR A 303 -8.35 1.61 8.09
CA THR A 303 -8.77 2.13 9.39
C THR A 303 -7.95 3.34 9.85
N SER A 304 -7.33 4.09 8.94
CA SER A 304 -6.40 5.17 9.27
C SER A 304 -6.97 6.56 9.00
N SER A 305 -6.16 7.51 8.53
CA SER A 305 -6.48 8.95 8.46
C SER A 305 -7.69 9.32 7.61
N GLY A 306 -8.09 8.47 6.66
CA GLY A 306 -9.31 8.67 5.88
C GLY A 306 -10.57 8.85 6.75
N ASN A 307 -10.57 8.30 7.97
CA ASN A 307 -11.65 8.53 8.94
C ASN A 307 -11.72 10.00 9.39
N LEU A 308 -10.58 10.64 9.66
CA LEU A 308 -10.54 12.06 10.00
C LEU A 308 -11.01 12.93 8.82
N GLU A 309 -10.51 12.65 7.62
CA GLU A 309 -10.87 13.38 6.41
C GLU A 309 -12.39 13.35 6.16
N TRP A 310 -13.02 12.20 6.36
CA TRP A 310 -14.47 12.07 6.22
C TRP A 310 -15.21 12.93 7.23
N PHE A 311 -14.81 12.91 8.52
CA PHE A 311 -15.46 13.72 9.57
C PHE A 311 -15.29 15.22 9.36
N THR A 312 -14.10 15.66 8.97
CA THR A 312 -13.85 17.08 8.71
C THR A 312 -14.67 17.59 7.53
N ALA A 313 -14.84 16.78 6.49
CA ALA A 313 -15.71 17.10 5.36
C ALA A 313 -17.21 17.27 5.76
N GLN A 314 -17.68 16.57 6.80
CA GLN A 314 -19.07 16.72 7.29
C GLN A 314 -19.26 17.97 8.16
N TRP A 315 -18.21 18.50 8.78
CA TRP A 315 -18.29 19.60 9.76
C TRP A 315 -17.91 20.98 9.20
N GLY A 316 -17.66 21.05 7.88
CA GLY A 316 -17.14 22.25 7.22
C GLY A 316 -15.62 22.32 7.29
N GLU A 317 -15.07 23.30 6.58
CA GLU A 317 -13.64 23.49 6.51
C GLU A 317 -13.04 23.77 7.90
N ILE A 318 -12.08 22.92 8.28
CA ILE A 318 -11.25 23.09 9.46
C ILE A 318 -9.81 22.74 9.07
N SER A 319 -8.90 23.63 9.37
CA SER A 319 -7.49 23.41 9.06
C SER A 319 -6.89 22.33 9.99
N PHE A 320 -5.87 21.68 9.47
CA PHE A 320 -5.14 20.65 10.26
C PHE A 320 -4.51 21.25 11.53
N ASP A 321 -4.06 22.50 11.48
CA ASP A 321 -3.54 23.22 12.65
C ASP A 321 -4.61 23.47 13.71
N GLU A 322 -5.82 23.85 13.32
CA GLU A 322 -6.95 24.02 14.27
C GLU A 322 -7.32 22.68 14.92
N ILE A 323 -7.29 21.58 14.16
CA ILE A 323 -7.51 20.23 14.71
C ILE A 323 -6.44 19.90 15.75
N ASN A 324 -5.17 20.12 15.42
CA ASN A 324 -4.05 19.86 16.32
C ASN A 324 -4.14 20.69 17.61
N GLN A 325 -4.48 21.98 17.51
CA GLN A 325 -4.67 22.84 18.66
C GLN A 325 -5.84 22.37 19.54
N ALA A 326 -6.97 22.00 18.94
CA ALA A 326 -8.13 21.49 19.66
C ALA A 326 -7.79 20.21 20.44
N VAL A 327 -7.10 19.25 19.82
CA VAL A 327 -6.67 18.00 20.46
C VAL A 327 -5.64 18.27 21.56
N ALA A 328 -4.65 19.14 21.31
CA ALA A 328 -3.60 19.49 22.27
C ALA A 328 -4.14 20.21 23.52
N SER A 329 -5.30 20.87 23.43
CA SER A 329 -5.93 21.57 24.54
C SER A 329 -6.55 20.64 25.59
N LEU A 330 -6.71 19.34 25.28
CA LEU A 330 -7.36 18.38 26.15
C LEU A 330 -6.33 17.52 26.90
N PRO A 331 -6.71 16.99 28.08
CA PRO A 331 -5.86 16.04 28.80
C PRO A 331 -5.60 14.80 27.94
N LYS A 332 -4.34 14.35 27.91
CA LYS A 332 -3.94 13.10 27.24
C LYS A 332 -4.60 11.89 27.93
N ALA A 333 -5.07 10.94 27.13
CA ALA A 333 -5.81 9.77 27.60
C ALA A 333 -7.06 10.09 28.44
N GLY A 334 -7.60 11.32 28.32
CA GLY A 334 -8.74 11.77 29.11
C GLY A 334 -10.06 11.11 28.71
N GLY A 335 -10.90 10.77 29.74
CA GLY A 335 -12.28 10.30 29.55
C GLY A 335 -12.41 8.92 28.88
N ASP A 336 -13.67 8.53 28.69
CA ASP A 336 -14.09 7.25 28.10
C ASP A 336 -14.90 7.43 26.81
N LEU A 337 -14.60 8.49 26.05
CA LEU A 337 -15.08 8.65 24.70
C LEU A 337 -14.17 7.88 23.76
N PHE A 338 -14.73 6.93 23.03
CA PHE A 338 -14.02 6.11 22.05
C PHE A 338 -14.57 6.35 20.65
N PHE A 339 -13.70 6.31 19.65
CA PHE A 339 -14.07 6.28 18.25
C PHE A 339 -13.58 4.97 17.61
N LEU A 340 -14.47 4.34 16.83
CA LEU A 340 -14.19 3.13 16.06
C LEU A 340 -13.89 3.54 14.60
N PRO A 341 -12.65 3.44 14.12
CA PRO A 341 -12.27 3.98 12.81
C PRO A 341 -12.59 3.02 11.65
N PHE A 342 -13.83 2.53 11.56
CA PHE A 342 -14.25 1.47 10.67
C PHE A 342 -15.16 1.94 9.52
N LEU A 343 -15.03 3.21 9.08
CA LEU A 343 -15.85 3.77 7.98
C LEU A 343 -15.64 3.01 6.66
N TYR A 344 -14.42 2.59 6.38
CA TYR A 344 -14.04 1.97 5.11
C TYR A 344 -13.80 0.46 5.23
N GLY A 345 -13.94 -0.09 6.42
CA GLY A 345 -13.70 -1.47 6.77
C GLY A 345 -13.06 -1.59 8.14
N SER A 346 -12.92 -2.80 8.65
CA SER A 346 -12.48 -3.05 10.02
C SER A 346 -11.37 -4.10 10.07
N ASN A 347 -10.42 -3.91 10.98
CA ASN A 347 -9.43 -4.92 11.40
C ASN A 347 -9.87 -5.71 12.65
N ALA A 348 -11.12 -5.52 13.06
CA ALA A 348 -11.71 -6.17 14.24
C ALA A 348 -12.92 -7.05 13.91
N GLY A 349 -13.10 -7.44 12.65
CA GLY A 349 -14.20 -8.27 12.16
C GLY A 349 -15.02 -7.57 11.08
N LEU A 350 -15.53 -8.35 10.13
CA LEU A 350 -16.22 -7.85 8.93
C LEU A 350 -17.52 -7.09 9.23
N GLU A 351 -18.17 -7.40 10.34
CA GLU A 351 -19.43 -6.80 10.78
C GLU A 351 -19.24 -5.46 11.53
N MET A 352 -18.01 -5.14 11.92
CA MET A 352 -17.75 -3.94 12.71
C MET A 352 -17.87 -2.69 11.85
N THR A 353 -18.59 -1.70 12.40
CA THR A 353 -18.83 -0.41 11.74
C THR A 353 -18.30 0.74 12.61
N SER A 354 -18.14 1.91 11.98
CA SER A 354 -17.65 3.11 12.66
C SER A 354 -18.69 3.72 13.60
N GLY A 355 -18.21 4.38 14.63
CA GLY A 355 -19.07 5.13 15.55
C GLY A 355 -18.33 5.67 16.76
N PHE A 356 -19.00 6.57 17.48
CA PHE A 356 -18.56 7.03 18.80
C PHE A 356 -19.28 6.25 19.90
N TYR A 357 -18.54 5.88 20.92
CA TYR A 357 -19.07 5.26 22.12
C TYR A 357 -18.69 6.05 23.38
N GLY A 358 -19.61 6.17 24.33
CA GLY A 358 -19.36 6.89 25.58
C GLY A 358 -19.60 8.41 25.50
N MET A 359 -20.36 8.90 24.52
CA MET A 359 -20.71 10.33 24.40
C MET A 359 -21.52 10.80 25.58
N GLN A 360 -21.19 11.99 26.09
CA GLN A 360 -21.89 12.69 27.18
C GLN A 360 -22.08 14.16 26.80
N ALA A 361 -22.99 14.84 27.47
CA ALA A 361 -23.35 16.25 27.20
C ALA A 361 -22.18 17.25 27.36
N ILE A 362 -21.15 16.87 28.11
CA ILE A 362 -19.94 17.68 28.31
C ILE A 362 -18.96 17.63 27.13
N HIS A 363 -19.12 16.67 26.24
CA HIS A 363 -18.18 16.48 25.11
C HIS A 363 -18.40 17.56 24.06
N THR A 364 -17.31 18.16 23.66
CA THR A 364 -17.24 19.18 22.61
C THR A 364 -16.61 18.60 21.33
N ARG A 365 -16.58 19.40 20.27
CA ARG A 365 -15.89 19.05 19.02
C ARG A 365 -14.43 18.62 19.25
N ALA A 366 -13.71 19.29 20.17
CA ALA A 366 -12.33 18.92 20.52
C ALA A 366 -12.22 17.48 21.04
N HIS A 367 -13.16 17.06 21.90
CA HIS A 367 -13.20 15.70 22.41
C HIS A 367 -13.48 14.66 21.32
N LEU A 368 -14.36 14.99 20.33
CA LEU A 368 -14.61 14.10 19.19
C LEU A 368 -13.35 13.96 18.30
N LEU A 369 -12.64 15.05 18.04
CA LEU A 369 -11.38 15.05 17.29
C LEU A 369 -10.29 14.25 18.03
N GLN A 370 -10.15 14.42 19.36
CA GLN A 370 -9.24 13.61 20.16
C GLN A 370 -9.59 12.11 20.08
N ALA A 371 -10.87 11.77 20.21
CA ALA A 371 -11.32 10.38 20.11
C ALA A 371 -11.03 9.77 18.71
N ILE A 372 -11.13 10.57 17.62
CA ILE A 372 -10.75 10.12 16.28
C ILE A 372 -9.23 9.86 16.21
N TYR A 373 -8.40 10.77 16.71
CA TYR A 373 -6.95 10.58 16.77
C TYR A 373 -6.58 9.31 17.54
N GLU A 374 -7.14 9.15 18.72
CA GLU A 374 -6.92 7.98 19.57
C GLU A 374 -7.43 6.68 18.92
N GLY A 375 -8.63 6.71 18.34
CA GLY A 375 -9.22 5.54 17.67
C GLY A 375 -8.38 5.03 16.51
N VAL A 376 -7.86 5.94 15.67
CA VAL A 376 -6.93 5.61 14.59
C VAL A 376 -5.63 5.00 15.15
N VAL A 377 -5.04 5.63 16.18
CA VAL A 377 -3.83 5.09 16.84
C VAL A 377 -4.09 3.71 17.46
N PHE A 378 -5.23 3.52 18.14
CA PHE A 378 -5.59 2.22 18.73
C PHE A 378 -5.79 1.14 17.65
N SER A 379 -6.30 1.50 16.49
CA SER A 379 -6.38 0.59 15.35
C SER A 379 -5.00 0.20 14.80
N HIS A 380 -4.08 1.16 14.69
CA HIS A 380 -2.68 0.88 14.36
C HIS A 380 -2.01 -0.02 15.40
N MET A 381 -2.34 0.14 16.70
CA MET A 381 -1.82 -0.76 17.74
C MET A 381 -2.23 -2.21 17.55
N THR A 382 -3.36 -2.50 16.92
CA THR A 382 -3.77 -3.87 16.59
C THR A 382 -2.75 -4.52 15.64
N HIS A 383 -2.38 -3.81 14.57
CA HIS A 383 -1.34 -4.28 13.64
C HIS A 383 0.04 -4.34 14.31
N LEU A 384 0.40 -3.28 15.02
CA LEU A 384 1.69 -3.20 15.69
C LEU A 384 1.90 -4.33 16.71
N ASN A 385 0.88 -4.66 17.51
CA ASN A 385 0.96 -5.74 18.49
C ASN A 385 1.15 -7.10 17.79
N ARG A 386 0.43 -7.38 16.71
CA ARG A 386 0.64 -8.59 15.90
C ARG A 386 2.05 -8.62 15.31
N MET A 387 2.52 -7.52 14.74
CA MET A 387 3.87 -7.44 14.20
C MET A 387 4.95 -7.64 15.27
N ARG A 388 4.73 -7.16 16.50
CA ARG A 388 5.66 -7.39 17.63
C ARG A 388 5.70 -8.83 18.12
N GLU A 389 4.73 -9.66 17.83
CA GLU A 389 4.81 -11.12 18.07
C GLU A 389 5.82 -11.76 17.10
N ARG A 390 5.95 -11.21 15.89
CA ARG A 390 6.89 -11.66 14.86
C ARG A 390 8.27 -11.01 15.02
N PHE A 391 8.32 -9.72 15.36
CA PHE A 391 9.50 -8.87 15.52
C PHE A 391 9.62 -8.49 17.01
N THR A 392 10.19 -9.38 17.84
CA THR A 392 10.15 -9.28 19.31
C THR A 392 10.97 -8.13 19.88
N ASP A 393 12.02 -7.70 19.18
CA ASP A 393 12.98 -6.70 19.66
C ASP A 393 12.75 -5.31 19.06
N VAL A 394 11.56 -5.05 18.55
CA VAL A 394 11.21 -3.74 17.98
C VAL A 394 11.21 -2.66 19.05
N HIS A 395 11.97 -1.60 18.79
CA HIS A 395 12.07 -0.42 19.65
C HIS A 395 11.84 0.90 18.89
N THR A 396 11.79 0.86 17.55
CA THR A 396 11.60 2.04 16.70
C THR A 396 10.46 1.81 15.69
N LEU A 397 9.63 2.83 15.50
CA LEU A 397 8.61 2.87 14.47
C LEU A 397 8.85 4.09 13.58
N ARG A 398 9.17 3.87 12.32
CA ARG A 398 9.26 4.92 11.31
C ARG A 398 7.89 5.15 10.71
N VAL A 399 7.44 6.41 10.71
CA VAL A 399 6.08 6.77 10.31
C VAL A 399 6.08 7.67 9.10
N THR A 400 5.26 7.34 8.13
CA THR A 400 5.04 8.09 6.89
C THR A 400 3.55 8.34 6.67
N GLY A 401 3.21 9.23 5.72
CA GLY A 401 1.83 9.61 5.40
C GLY A 401 1.43 10.94 6.00
N GLY A 402 0.24 11.44 5.63
CA GLY A 402 -0.24 12.77 6.01
C GLY A 402 -0.18 13.09 7.51
N PRO A 403 -0.63 12.21 8.40
CA PRO A 403 -0.53 12.39 9.86
C PRO A 403 0.89 12.60 10.40
N ALA A 404 1.95 12.17 9.69
CA ALA A 404 3.33 12.39 10.10
C ALA A 404 3.71 13.88 10.22
N HIS A 405 2.93 14.78 9.60
CA HIS A 405 3.08 16.23 9.75
C HIS A 405 2.47 16.78 11.04
N SER A 406 1.73 15.99 11.82
CA SER A 406 1.14 16.39 13.10
C SER A 406 2.00 15.96 14.28
N ASP A 407 2.67 16.91 14.94
CA ASP A 407 3.42 16.63 16.17
C ASP A 407 2.52 16.06 17.28
N VAL A 408 1.30 16.56 17.37
CA VAL A 408 0.32 16.11 18.36
C VAL A 408 -0.05 14.64 18.14
N TRP A 409 -0.32 14.27 16.90
CA TRP A 409 -0.71 12.89 16.57
C TRP A 409 0.49 11.93 16.68
N MET A 410 1.68 12.36 16.23
CA MET A 410 2.88 11.53 16.33
C MET A 410 3.35 11.35 17.77
N GLN A 411 3.25 12.37 18.62
CA GLN A 411 3.51 12.23 20.06
C GLN A 411 2.47 11.29 20.72
N MET A 412 1.20 11.38 20.31
CA MET A 412 0.18 10.44 20.78
C MET A 412 0.53 8.99 20.38
N LEU A 413 0.97 8.76 19.16
CA LEU A 413 1.42 7.44 18.71
C LEU A 413 2.62 6.94 19.52
N ALA A 414 3.60 7.80 19.81
CA ALA A 414 4.72 7.47 20.67
C ALA A 414 4.25 7.08 22.09
N ASP A 415 3.41 7.93 22.69
CA ASP A 415 2.88 7.73 24.02
C ASP A 415 2.01 6.45 24.12
N VAL A 416 1.22 6.13 23.10
CA VAL A 416 0.37 4.92 23.07
C VAL A 416 1.22 3.66 22.83
N SER A 417 2.13 3.69 21.88
CA SER A 417 2.93 2.49 21.50
C SER A 417 4.06 2.18 22.49
N GLY A 418 4.57 3.20 23.20
CA GLY A 418 5.78 3.11 24.00
C GLY A 418 7.05 2.99 23.16
N LEU A 419 6.98 3.26 21.84
CA LEU A 419 8.10 3.16 20.92
C LEU A 419 8.67 4.54 20.60
N ARG A 420 9.93 4.56 20.24
CA ARG A 420 10.57 5.69 19.57
C ARG A 420 9.92 5.86 18.20
N ILE A 421 9.40 7.05 17.91
CA ILE A 421 8.85 7.40 16.59
C ILE A 421 9.92 8.18 15.83
N GLU A 422 10.18 7.75 14.61
CA GLU A 422 11.05 8.43 13.67
C GLU A 422 10.25 8.84 12.43
N LEU A 423 10.41 10.11 12.01
CA LEU A 423 9.70 10.70 10.87
C LEU A 423 10.72 11.01 9.77
N PRO A 424 10.85 10.16 8.75
CA PRO A 424 11.69 10.43 7.59
C PRO A 424 11.21 11.69 6.86
N GLN A 425 12.15 12.52 6.40
CA GLN A 425 11.83 13.73 5.63
C GLN A 425 11.77 13.44 4.13
N VAL A 426 10.97 12.43 3.74
CA VAL A 426 10.68 12.11 2.34
C VAL A 426 9.18 12.29 2.14
N GLU A 427 8.79 13.28 1.33
CA GLU A 427 7.37 13.59 1.16
C GLU A 427 6.67 12.59 0.21
N GLU A 428 7.27 12.32 -0.95
CA GLU A 428 6.68 11.47 -1.99
C GLU A 428 7.42 10.12 -2.09
N THR A 429 7.21 9.27 -1.08
CA THR A 429 7.90 7.97 -0.94
C THR A 429 7.72 7.05 -2.13
N GLY A 430 6.53 7.04 -2.78
CA GLY A 430 6.28 6.24 -3.98
C GLY A 430 7.15 6.68 -5.16
N CYS A 431 7.15 7.98 -5.48
CA CYS A 431 7.98 8.54 -6.57
C CYS A 431 9.48 8.38 -6.27
N PHE A 432 9.90 8.67 -5.04
CA PHE A 432 11.30 8.59 -4.65
C PHE A 432 11.83 7.15 -4.71
N GLY A 433 11.07 6.17 -4.18
CA GLY A 433 11.46 4.76 -4.23
C GLY A 433 11.51 4.21 -5.65
N ALA A 434 10.57 4.61 -6.50
CA ALA A 434 10.59 4.28 -7.93
C ALA A 434 11.83 4.86 -8.63
N ALA A 435 12.17 6.12 -8.38
CA ALA A 435 13.38 6.74 -8.89
C ALA A 435 14.65 6.07 -8.33
N LEU A 436 14.62 5.62 -7.07
CA LEU A 436 15.72 4.89 -6.46
C LEU A 436 15.96 3.54 -7.16
N ALA A 437 14.89 2.79 -7.48
CA ALA A 437 15.00 1.57 -8.28
C ALA A 437 15.64 1.86 -9.64
N ALA A 438 15.25 2.95 -10.30
CA ALA A 438 15.87 3.35 -11.56
C ALA A 438 17.35 3.74 -11.39
N ARG A 439 17.74 4.37 -10.28
CA ARG A 439 19.15 4.70 -9.99
C ARG A 439 20.00 3.45 -9.76
N VAL A 440 19.46 2.44 -9.11
CA VAL A 440 20.11 1.12 -8.97
C VAL A 440 20.24 0.45 -10.35
N GLY A 441 19.14 0.36 -11.11
CA GLY A 441 19.10 -0.30 -12.41
C GLY A 441 19.99 0.36 -13.47
N THR A 442 20.24 1.67 -13.37
CA THR A 442 21.13 2.41 -14.27
C THR A 442 22.57 2.53 -13.73
N GLY A 443 22.91 1.83 -12.64
CA GLY A 443 24.27 1.68 -12.14
C GLY A 443 24.79 2.90 -11.34
N VAL A 444 23.92 3.74 -10.79
CA VAL A 444 24.34 4.77 -9.83
C VAL A 444 24.76 4.12 -8.52
N TYR A 445 24.04 3.08 -8.12
CA TYR A 445 24.34 2.21 -6.99
C TYR A 445 24.44 0.77 -7.46
N ARG A 446 25.25 -0.02 -6.79
CA ARG A 446 25.40 -1.45 -7.05
C ARG A 446 24.14 -2.24 -6.69
N ASP A 447 23.52 -1.88 -5.56
CA ASP A 447 22.35 -2.51 -4.98
C ASP A 447 21.56 -1.53 -4.10
N PHE A 448 20.39 -1.95 -3.65
CA PHE A 448 19.55 -1.12 -2.77
C PHE A 448 20.17 -0.87 -1.39
N SER A 449 20.97 -1.80 -0.87
CA SER A 449 21.67 -1.62 0.41
C SER A 449 22.70 -0.49 0.34
N GLU A 450 23.41 -0.36 -0.79
CA GLU A 450 24.31 0.77 -1.00
C GLU A 450 23.52 2.08 -1.13
N ALA A 451 22.43 2.06 -1.89
CA ALA A 451 21.56 3.21 -2.07
C ALA A 451 20.98 3.72 -0.74
N GLN A 452 20.50 2.84 0.14
CA GLN A 452 19.96 3.20 1.44
C GLN A 452 21.01 3.80 2.36
N ARG A 453 22.23 3.27 2.38
CA ARG A 453 23.33 3.83 3.19
C ARG A 453 23.76 5.23 2.75
N ASP A 454 23.70 5.52 1.46
CA ASP A 454 24.03 6.83 0.90
C ASP A 454 22.92 7.87 1.14
N LEU A 455 21.68 7.40 1.24
CA LEU A 455 20.51 8.22 1.51
C LEU A 455 20.39 8.50 3.01
N GLN A 456 21.23 9.37 3.54
CA GLN A 456 21.09 9.91 4.89
C GLN A 456 19.89 10.86 4.95
N HIS A 457 18.69 10.31 5.13
CA HIS A 457 17.53 11.15 5.35
C HIS A 457 17.56 11.70 6.79
N PRO A 458 17.44 13.02 6.96
CA PRO A 458 17.23 13.59 8.28
C PRO A 458 15.96 12.97 8.87
N VAL A 459 16.05 12.49 10.08
CA VAL A 459 14.94 11.85 10.80
C VAL A 459 14.58 12.71 12.00
N ARG A 460 13.35 13.20 12.05
CA ARG A 460 12.83 13.82 13.27
C ARG A 460 12.37 12.72 14.22
N THR A 461 12.78 12.80 15.48
CA THR A 461 12.53 11.78 16.49
C THR A 461 11.63 12.30 17.60
N LEU A 462 10.63 11.51 17.99
CA LEU A 462 9.82 11.71 19.18
C LEU A 462 9.98 10.50 20.12
N LEU A 463 10.13 10.78 21.41
CA LEU A 463 10.22 9.75 22.44
C LEU A 463 8.91 9.67 23.21
N PRO A 464 8.49 8.48 23.65
CA PRO A 464 7.29 8.33 24.46
C PRO A 464 7.47 8.97 25.85
N ASP A 465 6.45 9.65 26.34
CA ASP A 465 6.32 9.97 27.76
C ASP A 465 5.76 8.72 28.48
N MET A 466 6.60 8.06 29.27
CA MET A 466 6.24 6.79 29.91
C MET A 466 5.17 6.94 30.96
N THR A 467 4.97 8.14 31.54
CA THR A 467 3.84 8.41 32.46
C THR A 467 2.52 8.45 31.68
N VAL A 468 2.52 9.12 30.53
CA VAL A 468 1.37 9.18 29.62
C VAL A 468 1.12 7.82 28.98
N HIS A 469 2.18 7.08 28.65
CA HIS A 469 2.09 5.71 28.14
C HIS A 469 1.25 4.82 29.06
N GLN A 470 1.51 4.84 30.37
CA GLN A 470 0.74 4.05 31.34
C GLN A 470 -0.76 4.41 31.35
N LEU A 471 -1.10 5.69 31.19
CA LEU A 471 -2.50 6.12 31.08
C LEU A 471 -3.15 5.62 29.79
N TYR A 472 -2.43 5.70 28.66
CA TYR A 472 -2.93 5.19 27.39
C TYR A 472 -3.06 3.67 27.36
N GLN A 473 -2.18 2.93 28.02
CA GLN A 473 -2.33 1.47 28.15
C GLN A 473 -3.65 1.10 28.83
N GLN A 474 -4.04 1.81 29.89
CA GLN A 474 -5.33 1.59 30.55
C GLN A 474 -6.52 1.93 29.63
N LYS A 475 -6.42 3.03 28.87
CA LYS A 475 -7.47 3.44 27.92
C LYS A 475 -7.57 2.45 26.74
N TYR A 476 -6.43 1.99 26.22
CA TYR A 476 -6.39 1.00 25.16
C TYR A 476 -6.98 -0.35 25.58
N GLN A 477 -6.74 -0.81 26.80
CA GLN A 477 -7.40 -2.02 27.33
C GLN A 477 -8.93 -1.86 27.35
N ARG A 478 -9.45 -0.70 27.77
CA ARG A 478 -10.90 -0.42 27.71
C ARG A 478 -11.44 -0.41 26.28
N TYR A 479 -10.67 0.15 25.34
CA TYR A 479 -10.99 0.09 23.91
C TYR A 479 -11.05 -1.37 23.40
N GLN A 480 -10.10 -2.21 23.77
CA GLN A 480 -10.10 -3.64 23.40
C GLN A 480 -11.32 -4.38 23.99
N HIS A 481 -11.70 -4.09 25.24
CA HIS A 481 -12.92 -4.64 25.85
C HIS A 481 -14.19 -4.19 25.11
N LEU A 482 -14.25 -2.93 24.67
CA LEU A 482 -15.36 -2.42 23.86
C LEU A 482 -15.45 -3.19 22.53
N ILE A 483 -14.32 -3.37 21.82
CA ILE A 483 -14.28 -4.15 20.59
C ILE A 483 -14.79 -5.58 20.81
N ALA A 484 -14.31 -6.27 21.85
CA ALA A 484 -14.73 -7.63 22.17
C ALA A 484 -16.24 -7.73 22.49
N ALA A 485 -16.78 -6.74 23.21
CA ALA A 485 -18.21 -6.66 23.51
C ALA A 485 -19.07 -6.49 22.24
N LEU A 486 -18.63 -5.64 21.30
CA LEU A 486 -19.32 -5.41 20.04
C LEU A 486 -19.23 -6.63 19.10
N GLN A 487 -18.08 -7.31 19.05
CA GLN A 487 -17.96 -8.59 18.34
C GLN A 487 -18.95 -9.64 18.87
N GLY A 488 -19.05 -9.77 20.21
CA GLY A 488 -20.02 -10.65 20.85
C GLY A 488 -21.49 -10.26 20.58
N PHE A 489 -21.78 -8.97 20.43
CA PHE A 489 -23.09 -8.48 20.03
C PHE A 489 -23.43 -8.91 18.60
N HIS A 490 -22.52 -8.69 17.63
CA HIS A 490 -22.72 -9.06 16.23
C HIS A 490 -22.84 -10.58 16.03
N ALA A 491 -22.08 -11.39 16.77
CA ALA A 491 -22.19 -12.85 16.74
C ALA A 491 -23.60 -13.31 17.15
N ARG A 492 -24.15 -12.74 18.22
CA ARG A 492 -25.51 -13.08 18.70
C ARG A 492 -26.62 -12.66 17.72
N ILE A 493 -26.47 -11.53 17.02
CA ILE A 493 -27.44 -11.12 16.00
C ILE A 493 -27.47 -12.14 14.86
N LYS A 494 -26.31 -12.62 14.39
CA LYS A 494 -26.25 -13.65 13.35
C LYS A 494 -26.97 -14.95 13.72
N GLU A 495 -26.81 -15.39 14.98
CA GLU A 495 -27.49 -16.59 15.50
C GLU A 495 -29.02 -16.46 15.55
N HIS A 496 -29.56 -15.23 15.61
CA HIS A 496 -31.00 -14.98 15.67
C HIS A 496 -31.66 -14.62 14.33
N ILE A 497 -30.85 -14.42 13.26
CA ILE A 497 -31.35 -14.12 11.91
C ILE A 497 -31.37 -15.40 11.02
N LEU A 498 -30.75 -16.48 11.47
CA LEU A 498 -30.79 -17.80 10.89
C LEU A 498 -31.87 -18.65 11.61
#